data_11f2fa43e9f641c4ac91ee11325ed400
#
_entry.id   11f2fa43e9f641c4ac91ee11325ed400
#
_cell.length_a   1.000
_cell.length_b   1.000
_cell.length_c   1.000
_cell.angle_alpha   90.00
_cell.angle_beta   90.00
_cell.angle_gamma   90.00
#
_symmetry.space_group_name_H-M   'P 1'
#
loop_
_entity.id
_entity.type
_entity.pdbx_description
1 polymer ?
#
loop_
_entity_poly.entity_id
_entity_poly.type
_entity_poly.pdbx_seq_one_letter_code
_entity_poly.pdbx_strand_id
1 'polypeptide(L)'
;MRILKVGGSVITKKEIFEELNEDAIEEVCSAISKSYSDLILIHGAGSFGHPHVKLFGLESTLSIAKIHNACVRLNEFFCRRLIDHSVPAIGLHPMSCDFKKIEKILKKGFLPVIHGDVNYDFKVVSGDDLAVKLAERFKAESLGFATNVEGVFVNGIIVNKLHREMSPDAIGEEDATGKMKGKIGKIFSMRHKCRVFVFKGNGENIKKFLEGKEVGTEVIL
;
A
#
# COMPACT_ATOMS: atom_id res chain seq x y z
N MET A 1 -1.80 0.07 -17.01
CA MET A 1 -0.97 -0.28 -15.81
C MET A 1 -1.75 -0.04 -14.54
N ARG A 2 -1.61 -0.93 -13.56
CA ARG A 2 -2.28 -0.88 -12.26
C ARG A 2 -1.28 -0.63 -11.15
N ILE A 3 -1.74 0.02 -10.08
CA ILE A 3 -0.98 0.15 -8.84
C ILE A 3 -1.80 -0.43 -7.70
N LEU A 4 -1.24 -1.35 -6.96
CA LEU A 4 -1.86 -1.94 -5.78
C LEU A 4 -1.04 -1.60 -4.54
N LYS A 5 -1.68 -0.96 -3.58
CA LYS A 5 -1.10 -0.75 -2.26
C LYS A 5 -1.76 -1.66 -1.23
N VAL A 6 -0.99 -2.57 -0.67
CA VAL A 6 -1.43 -3.44 0.44
C VAL A 6 -1.09 -2.78 1.77
N GLY A 7 -2.08 -2.61 2.64
CA GLY A 7 -1.90 -2.01 3.96
C GLY A 7 -0.93 -2.81 4.83
N GLY A 8 -0.07 -2.13 5.60
CA GLY A 8 0.75 -2.82 6.60
C GLY A 8 -0.09 -3.60 7.63
N SER A 9 -1.28 -3.09 7.98
CA SER A 9 -2.23 -3.79 8.86
C SER A 9 -2.90 -5.02 8.22
N VAL A 10 -2.73 -5.25 6.92
CA VAL A 10 -3.17 -6.49 6.24
C VAL A 10 -2.11 -7.57 6.41
N ILE A 11 -0.85 -7.24 6.14
CA ILE A 11 0.27 -8.19 6.10
C ILE A 11 1.04 -8.32 7.43
N THR A 12 0.67 -7.53 8.46
CA THR A 12 1.26 -7.63 9.81
C THR A 12 0.16 -7.56 10.87
N LYS A 13 0.40 -8.17 12.03
CA LYS A 13 -0.46 -8.05 13.21
C LYS A 13 -0.13 -6.73 13.91
N LYS A 14 -1.02 -5.75 13.81
CA LYS A 14 -0.79 -4.36 14.22
C LYS A 14 -0.39 -4.20 15.69
N GLU A 15 -0.92 -5.05 16.56
CA GLU A 15 -0.76 -4.95 18.02
C GLU A 15 0.51 -5.64 18.54
N ILE A 16 1.19 -6.43 17.69
CA ILE A 16 2.39 -7.19 18.08
C ILE A 16 3.60 -6.66 17.30
N PHE A 17 4.66 -6.34 18.04
CA PHE A 17 5.89 -5.79 17.46
C PHE A 17 6.55 -6.77 16.48
N GLU A 18 6.81 -6.33 15.25
CA GLU A 18 7.42 -7.12 14.16
C GLU A 18 6.73 -8.45 13.86
N GLU A 19 5.43 -8.55 14.08
CA GLU A 19 4.68 -9.79 13.84
C GLU A 19 4.02 -9.79 12.45
N LEU A 20 4.27 -10.84 11.69
CA LEU A 20 3.69 -11.07 10.38
C LEU A 20 2.27 -11.63 10.50
N ASN A 21 1.42 -11.31 9.53
CA ASN A 21 0.16 -12.00 9.28
C ASN A 21 0.37 -12.94 8.10
N GLU A 22 0.96 -14.11 8.37
CA GLU A 22 1.40 -15.04 7.32
C GLU A 22 0.22 -15.54 6.48
N ASP A 23 -0.93 -15.84 7.08
CA ASP A 23 -2.12 -16.28 6.35
C ASP A 23 -2.58 -15.21 5.34
N ALA A 24 -2.64 -13.96 5.76
CA ALA A 24 -3.02 -12.87 4.86
C ALA A 24 -1.95 -12.62 3.78
N ILE A 25 -0.67 -12.76 4.10
CA ILE A 25 0.41 -12.67 3.10
C ILE A 25 0.25 -13.77 2.05
N GLU A 26 -0.05 -15.00 2.47
CA GLU A 26 -0.27 -16.14 1.59
C GLU A 26 -1.43 -15.89 0.61
N GLU A 27 -2.59 -15.43 1.13
CA GLU A 27 -3.74 -15.06 0.30
C GLU A 27 -3.40 -13.96 -0.71
N VAL A 28 -2.70 -12.91 -0.26
CA VAL A 28 -2.28 -11.78 -1.10
C VAL A 28 -1.35 -12.24 -2.21
N CYS A 29 -0.32 -13.02 -1.89
CA CYS A 29 0.65 -13.53 -2.85
C CYS A 29 -0.01 -14.48 -3.88
N SER A 30 -0.87 -15.38 -3.42
CA SER A 30 -1.66 -16.27 -4.29
C SER A 30 -2.57 -15.49 -5.25
N ALA A 31 -3.20 -14.40 -4.79
CA ALA A 31 -4.04 -13.57 -5.66
C ALA A 31 -3.20 -12.81 -6.70
N ILE A 32 -2.06 -12.24 -6.29
CA ILE A 32 -1.15 -11.49 -7.18
C ILE A 32 -0.55 -12.40 -8.25
N SER A 33 -0.19 -13.64 -7.91
CA SER A 33 0.45 -14.57 -8.85
C SER A 33 -0.39 -14.84 -10.10
N LYS A 34 -1.70 -14.66 -10.02
CA LYS A 34 -2.64 -14.89 -11.14
C LYS A 34 -2.69 -13.73 -12.15
N SER A 35 -2.25 -12.52 -11.78
CA SER A 35 -2.36 -11.34 -12.66
C SER A 35 -1.44 -10.19 -12.24
N TYR A 36 -0.13 -10.42 -12.22
CA TYR A 36 0.87 -9.41 -11.83
C TYR A 36 1.45 -8.59 -13.00
N SER A 37 1.13 -8.92 -14.25
CA SER A 37 1.59 -8.13 -15.40
C SER A 37 1.10 -6.68 -15.31
N ASP A 38 1.96 -5.73 -15.70
CA ASP A 38 1.67 -4.30 -15.64
C ASP A 38 1.21 -3.81 -14.25
N LEU A 39 1.78 -4.37 -13.19
CA LEU A 39 1.51 -4.03 -11.81
C LEU A 39 2.73 -3.40 -11.14
N ILE A 40 2.50 -2.33 -10.37
CA ILE A 40 3.43 -1.86 -9.33
C ILE A 40 2.79 -2.21 -7.99
N LEU A 41 3.51 -2.97 -7.17
CA LEU A 41 3.06 -3.36 -5.85
C LEU A 41 3.71 -2.47 -4.79
N ILE A 42 2.90 -1.99 -3.85
CA ILE A 42 3.37 -1.22 -2.70
C ILE A 42 2.82 -1.86 -1.43
N HIS A 43 3.59 -1.88 -0.36
CA HIS A 43 3.05 -2.25 0.94
C HIS A 43 3.40 -1.25 2.04
N GLY A 44 2.56 -1.22 3.07
CA GLY A 44 2.82 -0.44 4.27
C GLY A 44 3.79 -1.16 5.20
N ALA A 45 4.45 -0.43 6.09
CA ALA A 45 5.40 -1.00 7.05
C ALA A 45 4.74 -1.71 8.26
N GLY A 46 3.46 -1.46 8.53
CA GLY A 46 2.70 -2.13 9.60
C GLY A 46 3.40 -2.11 10.95
N SER A 47 3.48 -3.28 11.61
CA SER A 47 4.17 -3.46 12.90
C SER A 47 5.69 -3.37 12.82
N PHE A 48 6.27 -3.32 11.60
CA PHE A 48 7.69 -3.10 11.35
C PHE A 48 8.06 -1.61 11.19
N GLY A 49 7.11 -0.71 11.11
CA GLY A 49 7.36 0.74 10.92
C GLY A 49 6.89 1.59 12.07
N HIS A 50 5.58 1.76 12.25
CA HIS A 50 5.03 2.67 13.26
C HIS A 50 5.50 2.43 14.69
N PRO A 51 5.55 1.17 15.20
CA PRO A 51 6.08 0.92 16.54
C PRO A 51 7.55 1.30 16.68
N HIS A 52 8.36 1.10 15.64
CA HIS A 52 9.78 1.50 15.63
C HIS A 52 9.95 3.01 15.70
N VAL A 53 9.17 3.77 14.90
CA VAL A 53 9.18 5.25 14.99
C VAL A 53 8.77 5.71 16.40
N LYS A 54 7.75 5.09 16.97
CA LYS A 54 7.30 5.42 18.34
C LYS A 54 8.35 5.07 19.40
N LEU A 55 9.07 3.96 19.25
CA LEU A 55 10.05 3.46 20.21
C LEU A 55 11.38 4.21 20.12
N PHE A 56 11.88 4.44 18.90
CA PHE A 56 13.24 4.94 18.68
C PHE A 56 13.31 6.43 18.34
N GLY A 57 12.19 7.06 17.95
CA GLY A 57 12.19 8.43 17.40
C GLY A 57 12.86 8.52 16.03
N LEU A 58 13.07 9.75 15.56
CA LEU A 58 13.70 10.06 14.26
C LEU A 58 14.90 11.00 14.39
N GLU A 59 15.34 11.24 15.62
CA GLU A 59 16.34 12.28 15.94
C GLU A 59 17.78 11.78 15.76
N SER A 60 18.01 10.45 15.82
CA SER A 60 19.35 9.89 15.67
C SER A 60 19.51 9.06 14.40
N THR A 61 20.72 9.07 13.84
CA THR A 61 21.08 8.22 12.70
C THR A 61 20.88 6.73 12.99
N LEU A 62 21.16 6.30 14.23
CA LEU A 62 20.96 4.91 14.65
C LEU A 62 19.47 4.55 14.69
N SER A 63 18.60 5.45 15.16
CA SER A 63 17.14 5.24 15.17
C SER A 63 16.61 5.10 13.75
N ILE A 64 17.02 5.98 12.84
CA ILE A 64 16.64 5.93 11.42
C ILE A 64 17.11 4.61 10.79
N ALA A 65 18.36 4.19 11.05
CA ALA A 65 18.88 2.93 10.55
C ALA A 65 18.10 1.70 11.06
N LYS A 66 17.68 1.70 12.34
CA LYS A 66 16.83 0.62 12.89
C LYS A 66 15.45 0.57 12.22
N ILE A 67 14.80 1.71 12.01
CA ILE A 67 13.50 1.81 11.36
C ILE A 67 13.60 1.30 9.91
N HIS A 68 14.58 1.81 9.15
CA HIS A 68 14.83 1.35 7.78
C HIS A 68 15.07 -0.15 7.72
N ASN A 69 15.96 -0.68 8.56
CA ASN A 69 16.26 -2.12 8.58
C ASN A 69 15.02 -2.98 8.86
N ALA A 70 14.14 -2.58 9.78
CA ALA A 70 12.89 -3.29 10.05
C ALA A 70 11.96 -3.29 8.82
N CYS A 71 11.79 -2.14 8.15
CA CYS A 71 10.98 -2.04 6.95
C CYS A 71 11.55 -2.90 5.79
N VAL A 72 12.88 -2.94 5.65
CA VAL A 72 13.58 -3.79 4.67
C VAL A 72 13.33 -5.27 4.92
N ARG A 73 13.40 -5.73 6.19
CA ARG A 73 13.11 -7.14 6.53
C ARG A 73 11.69 -7.55 6.15
N LEU A 74 10.69 -6.69 6.39
CA LEU A 74 9.33 -6.94 5.96
C LEU A 74 9.23 -7.06 4.44
N ASN A 75 9.86 -6.15 3.70
CA ASN A 75 9.85 -6.16 2.23
C ASN A 75 10.54 -7.41 1.67
N GLU A 76 11.66 -7.80 2.26
CA GLU A 76 12.40 -9.02 1.87
C GLU A 76 11.53 -10.26 2.06
N PHE A 77 10.87 -10.39 3.23
CA PHE A 77 9.96 -11.49 3.50
C PHE A 77 8.80 -11.52 2.49
N PHE A 78 8.18 -10.39 2.22
CA PHE A 78 7.06 -10.31 1.29
C PHE A 78 7.47 -10.63 -0.16
N CYS A 79 8.63 -10.14 -0.61
CA CYS A 79 9.18 -10.50 -1.91
C CYS A 79 9.48 -11.99 -2.02
N ARG A 80 10.03 -12.61 -0.97
CA ARG A 80 10.30 -14.04 -0.92
C ARG A 80 9.01 -14.84 -1.11
N ARG A 81 7.93 -14.49 -0.39
CA ARG A 81 6.63 -15.15 -0.55
C ARG A 81 6.05 -15.00 -1.95
N LEU A 82 6.19 -13.83 -2.58
CA LEU A 82 5.81 -13.64 -3.99
C LEU A 82 6.62 -14.56 -4.92
N ILE A 83 7.93 -14.71 -4.69
CA ILE A 83 8.79 -15.60 -5.47
C ILE A 83 8.38 -17.06 -5.27
N ASP A 84 8.03 -17.49 -4.05
CA ASP A 84 7.51 -18.83 -3.76
C ASP A 84 6.23 -19.11 -4.57
N HIS A 85 5.43 -18.06 -4.87
CA HIS A 85 4.27 -18.12 -5.76
C HIS A 85 4.63 -17.90 -7.26
N SER A 86 5.91 -18.04 -7.64
CA SER A 86 6.39 -17.87 -9.03
C SER A 86 6.19 -16.46 -9.59
N VAL A 87 6.12 -15.44 -8.75
CA VAL A 87 6.08 -14.04 -9.15
C VAL A 87 7.50 -13.49 -9.11
N PRO A 88 8.06 -12.96 -10.24
CA PRO A 88 9.42 -12.43 -10.27
C PRO A 88 9.49 -11.04 -9.60
N ALA A 89 9.35 -11.02 -8.27
CA ALA A 89 9.31 -9.82 -7.46
C ALA A 89 10.71 -9.26 -7.21
N ILE A 90 10.85 -7.93 -7.33
CA ILE A 90 12.07 -7.19 -6.96
C ILE A 90 11.72 -6.11 -5.93
N GLY A 91 12.29 -6.24 -4.74
CA GLY A 91 12.17 -5.25 -3.67
C GLY A 91 12.92 -3.96 -4.01
N LEU A 92 12.26 -2.83 -3.78
CA LEU A 92 12.80 -1.49 -3.99
C LEU A 92 12.57 -0.63 -2.75
N HIS A 93 13.64 -0.01 -2.27
CA HIS A 93 13.59 0.84 -1.08
C HIS A 93 13.46 2.31 -1.47
N PRO A 94 12.57 3.10 -0.83
CA PRO A 94 12.38 4.52 -1.14
C PRO A 94 13.67 5.35 -1.08
N MET A 95 14.62 4.94 -0.24
CA MET A 95 15.91 5.62 -0.09
C MET A 95 16.78 5.53 -1.35
N SER A 96 16.68 4.46 -2.14
CA SER A 96 17.55 4.18 -3.29
C SER A 96 16.81 4.01 -4.61
N CYS A 97 15.49 4.15 -4.61
CA CYS A 97 14.63 3.93 -5.77
C CYS A 97 14.32 5.23 -6.50
N ASP A 98 14.39 5.19 -7.83
CA ASP A 98 13.88 6.23 -8.71
C ASP A 98 12.92 5.64 -9.76
N PHE A 99 12.19 6.51 -10.45
CA PHE A 99 11.21 6.10 -11.46
C PHE A 99 11.82 5.35 -12.66
N LYS A 100 13.07 5.68 -13.05
CA LYS A 100 13.77 5.01 -14.18
C LYS A 100 14.08 3.56 -13.82
N LYS A 101 14.44 3.29 -12.57
CA LYS A 101 14.67 1.92 -12.09
C LYS A 101 13.37 1.11 -12.14
N ILE A 102 12.25 1.67 -11.69
CA ILE A 102 10.92 1.03 -11.76
C ILE A 102 10.55 0.72 -13.21
N GLU A 103 10.68 1.69 -14.13
CA GLU A 103 10.41 1.50 -15.55
C GLU A 103 11.25 0.36 -16.16
N LYS A 104 12.54 0.29 -15.81
CA LYS A 104 13.44 -0.75 -16.30
C LYS A 104 13.05 -2.14 -15.80
N ILE A 105 12.62 -2.24 -14.54
CA ILE A 105 12.18 -3.49 -13.90
C ILE A 105 10.90 -3.97 -14.58
N LEU A 106 9.91 -3.10 -14.76
CA LEU A 106 8.65 -3.41 -15.45
C LEU A 106 8.89 -3.87 -16.90
N LYS A 107 9.74 -3.17 -17.66
CA LYS A 107 10.08 -3.53 -19.04
C LYS A 107 10.74 -4.90 -19.18
N LYS A 108 11.35 -5.42 -18.11
CA LYS A 108 11.95 -6.75 -18.05
C LYS A 108 10.99 -7.83 -17.58
N GLY A 109 9.73 -7.49 -17.29
CA GLY A 109 8.70 -8.43 -16.84
C GLY A 109 8.75 -8.75 -15.33
N PHE A 110 9.54 -8.02 -14.54
CA PHE A 110 9.55 -8.18 -13.09
C PHE A 110 8.45 -7.36 -12.44
N LEU A 111 8.01 -7.80 -11.26
CA LEU A 111 7.12 -7.04 -10.39
C LEU A 111 7.94 -6.15 -9.44
N PRO A 112 7.93 -4.81 -9.58
CA PRO A 112 8.53 -3.94 -8.59
C PRO A 112 7.67 -3.90 -7.32
N VAL A 113 8.30 -4.15 -6.16
CA VAL A 113 7.68 -4.13 -4.83
C VAL A 113 8.32 -3.03 -4.00
N ILE A 114 7.55 -1.99 -3.69
CA ILE A 114 8.03 -0.82 -2.94
C ILE A 114 7.33 -0.79 -1.59
N HIS A 115 7.94 -0.21 -0.58
CA HIS A 115 7.36 -0.20 0.77
C HIS A 115 7.40 1.17 1.46
N GLY A 116 6.53 1.37 2.44
CA GLY A 116 6.64 2.50 3.35
C GLY A 116 7.92 2.37 4.19
N ASP A 117 8.69 3.47 4.31
CA ASP A 117 10.01 3.46 4.92
C ASP A 117 10.48 4.90 5.19
N VAL A 118 11.77 5.12 5.35
CA VAL A 118 12.43 6.42 5.25
C VAL A 118 12.95 6.65 3.83
N ASN A 119 12.88 7.89 3.33
CA ASN A 119 13.37 8.28 2.02
C ASN A 119 14.82 8.78 2.09
N TYR A 120 15.35 9.23 0.95
CA TYR A 120 16.70 9.77 0.85
C TYR A 120 16.95 11.01 1.73
N ASP A 121 15.91 11.78 2.06
CA ASP A 121 15.99 12.93 2.98
C ASP A 121 15.84 12.51 4.45
N PHE A 122 15.89 11.21 4.75
CA PHE A 122 15.72 10.62 6.07
C PHE A 122 14.37 10.93 6.73
N LYS A 123 13.34 11.20 5.92
CA LYS A 123 11.96 11.42 6.36
C LYS A 123 11.12 10.19 6.11
N VAL A 124 10.18 9.93 7.02
CA VAL A 124 9.21 8.85 6.84
C VAL A 124 8.36 9.11 5.60
N VAL A 125 8.25 8.12 4.75
CA VAL A 125 7.33 8.10 3.60
C VAL A 125 6.36 6.95 3.74
N SER A 126 5.07 7.25 3.70
CA SER A 126 4.04 6.21 3.82
C SER A 126 3.81 5.50 2.48
N GLY A 127 3.35 4.23 2.56
CA GLY A 127 2.93 3.51 1.35
C GLY A 127 1.78 4.21 0.61
N ASP A 128 0.93 4.98 1.29
CA ASP A 128 -0.14 5.74 0.66
C ASP A 128 0.40 6.92 -0.17
N ASP A 129 1.43 7.64 0.33
CA ASP A 129 2.11 8.71 -0.41
C ASP A 129 2.81 8.16 -1.66
N LEU A 130 3.49 7.02 -1.52
CA LEU A 130 4.13 6.34 -2.63
C LEU A 130 3.10 5.92 -3.69
N ALA A 131 1.96 5.37 -3.28
CA ALA A 131 0.92 4.90 -4.18
C ALA A 131 0.33 6.04 -5.03
N VAL A 132 -0.01 7.17 -4.42
CA VAL A 132 -0.49 8.36 -5.12
C VAL A 132 0.58 8.91 -6.06
N LYS A 133 1.81 9.09 -5.58
CA LYS A 133 2.93 9.62 -6.39
C LYS A 133 3.24 8.74 -7.61
N LEU A 134 3.22 7.41 -7.44
CA LEU A 134 3.46 6.47 -8.53
C LEU A 134 2.29 6.43 -9.51
N ALA A 135 1.03 6.50 -9.02
CA ALA A 135 -0.14 6.57 -9.89
C ALA A 135 -0.09 7.80 -10.81
N GLU A 136 0.28 8.96 -10.29
CA GLU A 136 0.47 10.17 -11.09
C GLU A 136 1.62 10.04 -12.08
N ARG A 137 2.78 9.56 -11.62
CA ARG A 137 4.00 9.47 -12.44
C ARG A 137 3.87 8.48 -13.60
N PHE A 138 3.26 7.33 -13.34
CA PHE A 138 3.11 6.26 -14.33
C PHE A 138 1.78 6.30 -15.08
N LYS A 139 0.95 7.32 -14.84
CA LYS A 139 -0.38 7.46 -15.46
C LYS A 139 -1.20 6.17 -15.33
N ALA A 140 -1.29 5.69 -14.09
CA ALA A 140 -1.99 4.44 -13.81
C ALA A 140 -3.46 4.49 -14.28
N GLU A 141 -3.97 3.39 -14.80
CA GLU A 141 -5.40 3.23 -15.15
C GLU A 141 -6.24 3.02 -13.89
N SER A 142 -5.66 2.32 -12.91
CA SER A 142 -6.32 2.10 -11.62
C SER A 142 -5.32 2.05 -10.46
N LEU A 143 -5.80 2.50 -9.30
CA LEU A 143 -5.09 2.50 -8.03
C LEU A 143 -5.96 1.81 -6.98
N GLY A 144 -5.46 0.71 -6.41
CA GLY A 144 -6.12 -0.04 -5.34
C GLY A 144 -5.46 0.18 -3.99
N PHE A 145 -6.26 0.46 -2.98
CA PHE A 145 -5.84 0.46 -1.57
C PHE A 145 -6.49 -0.72 -0.86
N ALA A 146 -5.77 -1.82 -0.76
CA ALA A 146 -6.14 -2.98 0.05
C ALA A 146 -5.86 -2.68 1.53
N THR A 147 -6.89 -2.70 2.36
CA THR A 147 -6.87 -2.29 3.78
C THR A 147 -7.54 -3.35 4.66
N ASN A 148 -7.62 -3.13 5.96
CA ASN A 148 -8.27 -4.04 6.91
C ASN A 148 -9.80 -3.83 7.03
N VAL A 149 -10.38 -2.88 6.30
CA VAL A 149 -11.84 -2.62 6.29
C VAL A 149 -12.43 -2.88 4.92
N GLU A 150 -13.73 -3.17 4.85
CA GLU A 150 -14.44 -3.55 3.62
C GLU A 150 -14.48 -2.42 2.56
N GLY A 151 -14.43 -1.16 3.00
CA GLY A 151 -14.50 0.03 2.14
C GLY A 151 -14.39 1.30 2.97
N VAL A 152 -14.89 2.41 2.44
CA VAL A 152 -14.96 3.69 3.14
C VAL A 152 -16.34 3.83 3.82
N PHE A 153 -16.31 4.14 5.10
CA PHE A 153 -17.52 4.43 5.87
C PHE A 153 -17.82 5.92 5.82
N VAL A 154 -19.10 6.25 5.59
CA VAL A 154 -19.64 7.60 5.70
C VAL A 154 -20.87 7.51 6.61
N ASN A 155 -20.86 8.19 7.75
CA ASN A 155 -21.91 8.10 8.77
C ASN A 155 -22.20 6.63 9.19
N GLY A 156 -21.14 5.84 9.41
CA GLY A 156 -21.25 4.43 9.84
C GLY A 156 -21.71 3.44 8.76
N ILE A 157 -21.91 3.88 7.52
CA ILE A 157 -22.36 3.02 6.41
C ILE A 157 -21.26 2.95 5.33
N ILE A 158 -20.96 1.73 4.84
CA ILE A 158 -20.05 1.55 3.72
C ILE A 158 -20.69 2.11 2.44
N VAL A 159 -19.98 2.98 1.74
CA VAL A 159 -20.42 3.55 0.47
C VAL A 159 -19.76 2.86 -0.70
N ASN A 160 -20.52 2.58 -1.77
CA ASN A 160 -19.95 2.00 -3.01
C ASN A 160 -19.15 3.04 -3.81
N LYS A 161 -19.58 4.32 -3.75
CA LYS A 161 -18.89 5.45 -4.39
C LYS A 161 -18.73 6.58 -3.39
N LEU A 162 -17.51 7.13 -3.34
CA LEU A 162 -17.19 8.29 -2.51
C LEU A 162 -16.88 9.49 -3.41
N HIS A 163 -17.68 10.54 -3.32
CA HIS A 163 -17.50 11.79 -4.03
C HIS A 163 -16.84 12.84 -3.13
N ARG A 164 -16.14 13.80 -3.74
CA ARG A 164 -15.41 14.85 -3.01
C ARG A 164 -16.31 15.72 -2.12
N GLU A 165 -17.56 15.91 -2.54
CA GLU A 165 -18.55 16.71 -1.80
C GLU A 165 -19.08 16.01 -0.53
N MET A 166 -18.85 14.70 -0.39
CA MET A 166 -19.22 13.99 0.83
C MET A 166 -18.33 14.48 1.98
N SER A 167 -18.95 14.88 3.09
CA SER A 167 -18.27 15.55 4.20
C SER A 167 -17.05 14.75 4.70
N PRO A 168 -15.87 15.36 4.75
CA PRO A 168 -14.69 14.72 5.32
C PRO A 168 -14.86 14.32 6.79
N ASP A 169 -15.75 15.02 7.52
CA ASP A 169 -15.99 14.77 8.95
C ASP A 169 -16.88 13.53 9.18
N ALA A 170 -17.64 13.13 8.15
CA ALA A 170 -18.44 11.91 8.18
C ALA A 170 -17.62 10.64 7.82
N ILE A 171 -16.36 10.80 7.37
CA ILE A 171 -15.51 9.69 6.98
C ILE A 171 -14.81 9.15 8.24
N GLY A 172 -15.12 7.91 8.63
CA GLY A 172 -14.32 7.14 9.56
C GLY A 172 -14.65 7.25 11.02
N GLU A 173 -15.93 7.35 11.41
CA GLU A 173 -16.32 7.20 12.81
C GLU A 173 -15.87 5.85 13.42
N GLU A 174 -15.65 4.81 12.60
CA GLU A 174 -15.04 3.53 13.02
C GLU A 174 -13.51 3.51 12.90
N ASP A 175 -12.86 4.49 12.27
CA ASP A 175 -11.40 4.63 12.22
C ASP A 175 -10.90 5.57 13.32
N ALA A 176 -10.86 5.06 14.56
CA ALA A 176 -10.35 5.78 15.74
C ALA A 176 -8.92 6.36 15.56
N THR A 177 -8.25 6.09 14.43
CA THR A 177 -6.88 6.52 14.14
C THR A 177 -6.80 7.66 13.11
N GLY A 178 -7.89 8.08 12.50
CA GLY A 178 -7.92 9.10 11.43
C GLY A 178 -7.16 8.70 10.15
N LYS A 179 -6.69 7.45 10.05
CA LYS A 179 -5.88 6.97 8.92
C LYS A 179 -6.66 6.95 7.60
N MET A 180 -7.96 6.61 7.65
CA MET A 180 -8.81 6.60 6.46
C MET A 180 -9.03 8.03 5.94
N LYS A 181 -9.34 8.99 6.81
CA LYS A 181 -9.48 10.41 6.44
C LYS A 181 -8.20 10.95 5.78
N GLY A 182 -7.04 10.63 6.35
CA GLY A 182 -5.73 10.99 5.77
C GLY A 182 -5.49 10.37 4.39
N LYS A 183 -5.84 9.08 4.21
CA LYS A 183 -5.77 8.37 2.93
C LYS A 183 -6.68 9.02 1.88
N ILE A 184 -7.93 9.27 2.19
CA ILE A 184 -8.91 9.90 1.29
C ILE A 184 -8.46 11.31 0.90
N GLY A 185 -7.92 12.09 1.84
CA GLY A 185 -7.35 13.40 1.54
C GLY A 185 -6.21 13.33 0.51
N LYS A 186 -5.31 12.34 0.63
CA LYS A 186 -4.23 12.10 -0.35
C LYS A 186 -4.79 11.68 -1.72
N ILE A 187 -5.79 10.82 -1.77
CA ILE A 187 -6.45 10.41 -3.00
C ILE A 187 -7.07 11.64 -3.68
N PHE A 188 -7.83 12.46 -2.97
CA PHE A 188 -8.44 13.66 -3.51
C PHE A 188 -7.42 14.75 -3.92
N SER A 189 -6.20 14.70 -3.44
CA SER A 189 -5.13 15.62 -3.88
C SER A 189 -4.51 15.24 -5.22
N MET A 190 -4.82 14.05 -5.75
CA MET A 190 -4.31 13.58 -7.03
C MET A 190 -4.77 14.48 -8.19
N ARG A 191 -3.82 14.77 -9.09
CA ARG A 191 -4.10 15.51 -10.35
C ARG A 191 -4.41 14.57 -11.51
N HIS A 192 -3.83 13.36 -11.48
CA HIS A 192 -4.10 12.35 -12.50
C HIS A 192 -5.41 11.63 -12.18
N LYS A 193 -6.35 11.63 -13.13
CA LYS A 193 -7.61 10.92 -13.00
C LYS A 193 -7.44 9.47 -13.40
N CYS A 194 -7.73 8.56 -12.49
CA CYS A 194 -7.80 7.11 -12.71
C CYS A 194 -8.90 6.53 -11.82
N ARG A 195 -9.23 5.27 -12.00
CA ARG A 195 -10.14 4.57 -11.09
C ARG A 195 -9.42 4.28 -9.77
N VAL A 196 -9.97 4.72 -8.66
CA VAL A 196 -9.36 4.50 -7.33
C VAL A 196 -10.32 3.69 -6.47
N PHE A 197 -9.81 2.61 -5.87
CA PHE A 197 -10.60 1.71 -5.02
C PHE A 197 -9.99 1.58 -3.63
N VAL A 198 -10.85 1.56 -2.61
CA VAL A 198 -10.50 1.23 -1.23
C VAL A 198 -11.32 0.00 -0.83
N PHE A 199 -10.64 -1.09 -0.45
CA PHE A 199 -11.29 -2.38 -0.22
C PHE A 199 -10.54 -3.23 0.82
N LYS A 200 -11.19 -4.26 1.34
CA LYS A 200 -10.56 -5.22 2.24
C LYS A 200 -9.50 -6.05 1.52
N GLY A 201 -8.31 -6.11 2.09
CA GLY A 201 -7.12 -6.72 1.52
C GLY A 201 -7.08 -8.24 1.66
N ASN A 202 -8.13 -8.94 1.22
CA ASN A 202 -8.16 -10.39 1.10
C ASN A 202 -7.90 -10.83 -0.35
N GLY A 203 -7.62 -12.12 -0.56
CA GLY A 203 -7.29 -12.67 -1.87
C GLY A 203 -8.37 -12.46 -2.93
N GLU A 204 -9.65 -12.59 -2.55
CA GLU A 204 -10.80 -12.39 -3.46
C GLU A 204 -10.88 -10.96 -4.00
N ASN A 205 -10.81 -9.98 -3.12
CA ASN A 205 -10.89 -8.57 -3.50
C ASN A 205 -9.68 -8.10 -4.30
N ILE A 206 -8.47 -8.56 -3.94
CA ILE A 206 -7.26 -8.29 -4.72
C ILE A 206 -7.41 -8.87 -6.13
N LYS A 207 -7.90 -10.09 -6.27
CA LYS A 207 -8.17 -10.70 -7.58
C LYS A 207 -9.17 -9.86 -8.38
N LYS A 208 -10.32 -9.44 -7.79
CA LYS A 208 -11.30 -8.56 -8.46
C LYS A 208 -10.66 -7.28 -8.97
N PHE A 209 -9.87 -6.60 -8.13
CA PHE A 209 -9.14 -5.39 -8.53
C PHE A 209 -8.18 -5.66 -9.70
N LEU A 210 -7.38 -6.72 -9.64
CA LEU A 210 -6.43 -7.08 -10.68
C LEU A 210 -7.11 -7.49 -12.01
N GLU A 211 -8.34 -7.97 -11.95
CA GLU A 211 -9.19 -8.26 -13.13
C GLU A 211 -9.93 -7.00 -13.67
N GLY A 212 -9.73 -5.83 -13.05
CA GLY A 212 -10.39 -4.57 -13.45
C GLY A 212 -11.87 -4.46 -13.03
N LYS A 213 -12.32 -5.36 -12.15
CA LYS A 213 -13.69 -5.35 -11.59
C LYS A 213 -13.85 -4.32 -10.49
N GLU A 214 -15.08 -3.91 -10.24
CA GLU A 214 -15.43 -3.07 -9.08
C GLU A 214 -15.23 -3.84 -7.77
N VAL A 215 -14.68 -3.16 -6.75
CA VAL A 215 -14.38 -3.74 -5.46
C VAL A 215 -14.38 -2.67 -4.36
N GLY A 216 -15.04 -2.96 -3.23
CA GLY A 216 -15.11 -2.03 -2.10
C GLY A 216 -15.74 -0.69 -2.47
N THR A 217 -15.10 0.40 -2.09
CA THR A 217 -15.50 1.78 -2.41
C THR A 217 -14.69 2.35 -3.56
N GLU A 218 -15.33 2.78 -4.64
CA GLU A 218 -14.69 3.58 -5.69
C GLU A 218 -14.67 5.07 -5.27
N VAL A 219 -13.48 5.66 -5.24
CA VAL A 219 -13.29 7.09 -4.94
C VAL A 219 -13.26 7.87 -6.25
N ILE A 220 -14.22 8.76 -6.42
CA ILE A 220 -14.43 9.55 -7.65
C ILE A 220 -13.61 10.85 -7.57
N LEU A 221 -12.61 11.01 -8.46
CA LEU A 221 -11.66 12.13 -8.52
C LEU A 221 -12.19 13.32 -9.32
#